data_6b8a5ada44ee23285c32771c857006a9
#
_entry.id   6b8a5ada44ee23285c32771c857006a9
#
_cell.length_a   1.000
_cell.length_b   1.000
_cell.length_c   1.000
_cell.angle_alpha   90.00
_cell.angle_beta   90.00
_cell.angle_gamma   90.00
#
_symmetry.space_group_name_H-M   'P 1'
#
loop_
_entity.id
_entity.type
_entity.pdbx_description
1 polymer ?
#
loop_
_entity_poly.entity_id
_entity_poly.type
_entity_poly.pdbx_seq_one_letter_code
_entity_poly.pdbx_strand_id
1 'polypeptide(L)'
;PNGAGKTTTLRMIATMLKPTSGSISISGFDTIYNAQEVRKQIGFMTGQTALYDRLTPTEMVKYISDLHGIDRNTFEKRKNELFSSLDMTSFAERRIGQLSTGMKQKTSIVRTIIHDPPVMIFDEPTSGLDIMTSRAIMDLIRRCKEEGKTVIFSTHRMGEINQVCDDIAIIYGGKLFCNDPLEKFKAEMTKDNFEDEFILRIEEA
;
A
#
# COMPACT_ATOMS: atom_id res chain seq x y z
N PRO A 1 5.73 0.67 -15.47
CA PRO A 1 5.57 -0.70 -16.03
C PRO A 1 6.11 -1.75 -15.08
N ASN A 2 5.84 -3.04 -15.35
CA ASN A 2 6.43 -4.15 -14.62
C ASN A 2 7.95 -4.16 -14.82
N GLY A 3 8.71 -4.54 -13.78
CA GLY A 3 10.18 -4.54 -13.83
C GLY A 3 10.84 -3.16 -13.73
N ALA A 4 10.09 -2.07 -13.63
CA ALA A 4 10.64 -0.72 -13.56
C ALA A 4 11.45 -0.41 -12.29
N GLY A 5 11.30 -1.20 -11.22
CA GLY A 5 11.96 -0.97 -9.93
C GLY A 5 11.03 -0.53 -8.79
N LYS A 6 9.72 -0.34 -9.03
CA LYS A 6 8.74 0.11 -8.01
C LYS A 6 8.77 -0.75 -6.75
N THR A 7 8.50 -2.05 -6.88
CA THR A 7 8.51 -3.01 -5.77
C THR A 7 9.86 -3.04 -5.04
N THR A 8 10.97 -2.95 -5.78
CA THR A 8 12.32 -2.92 -5.18
C THR A 8 12.51 -1.67 -4.32
N THR A 9 12.09 -0.51 -4.81
CA THR A 9 12.12 0.75 -4.07
C THR A 9 11.25 0.68 -2.80
N LEU A 10 10.00 0.19 -2.94
CA LEU A 10 9.11 0.03 -1.79
C LEU A 10 9.67 -0.95 -0.75
N ARG A 11 10.32 -2.04 -1.16
CA ARG A 11 10.99 -2.98 -0.25
C ARG A 11 12.19 -2.37 0.47
N MET A 12 12.94 -1.46 -0.18
CA MET A 12 14.01 -0.71 0.50
C MET A 12 13.44 0.27 1.53
N ILE A 13 12.38 0.99 1.19
CA ILE A 13 11.65 1.86 2.14
C ILE A 13 11.15 1.05 3.33
N ALA A 14 10.60 -0.14 3.08
CA ALA A 14 10.08 -1.04 4.11
C ALA A 14 11.16 -1.83 4.89
N THR A 15 12.43 -1.50 4.74
CA THR A 15 13.58 -2.16 5.40
C THR A 15 13.79 -3.65 5.04
N MET A 16 13.14 -4.13 3.98
CA MET A 16 13.28 -5.54 3.53
C MET A 16 14.50 -5.76 2.63
N LEU A 17 14.98 -4.69 2.00
CA LEU A 17 16.20 -4.68 1.20
C LEU A 17 17.08 -3.52 1.63
N LYS A 18 18.39 -3.72 1.61
CA LYS A 18 19.34 -2.62 1.81
C LYS A 18 19.66 -1.96 0.48
N PRO A 19 19.63 -0.62 0.37
CA PRO A 19 20.14 0.07 -0.80
C PRO A 19 21.67 -0.16 -0.92
N THR A 20 22.15 -0.29 -2.16
CA THR A 20 23.60 -0.41 -2.45
C THR A 20 24.33 0.89 -2.14
N SER A 21 23.66 2.03 -2.35
CA SER A 21 24.15 3.37 -2.05
C SER A 21 22.99 4.31 -1.74
N GLY A 22 23.28 5.48 -1.18
CA GLY A 22 22.28 6.43 -0.76
C GLY A 22 21.69 6.10 0.62
N SER A 23 20.70 6.87 1.05
CA SER A 23 20.02 6.73 2.34
C SER A 23 18.52 6.92 2.20
N ILE A 24 17.75 6.28 3.07
CA ILE A 24 16.30 6.41 3.14
C ILE A 24 15.95 6.67 4.62
N SER A 25 15.10 7.66 4.86
CA SER A 25 14.63 8.00 6.21
C SER A 25 13.10 8.02 6.26
N ILE A 26 12.52 7.42 7.30
CA ILE A 26 11.08 7.39 7.57
C ILE A 26 10.85 7.94 8.98
N SER A 27 10.03 8.98 9.09
CA SER A 27 9.75 9.64 10.38
C SER A 27 11.03 10.01 11.16
N GLY A 28 12.11 10.38 10.45
CA GLY A 28 13.41 10.72 11.03
C GLY A 28 14.34 9.53 11.32
N PHE A 29 13.88 8.28 11.11
CA PHE A 29 14.68 7.07 11.32
C PHE A 29 15.29 6.56 10.01
N ASP A 30 16.59 6.27 10.00
CA ASP A 30 17.28 5.66 8.85
C ASP A 30 16.88 4.18 8.68
N THR A 31 16.58 3.77 7.45
CA THR A 31 16.09 2.41 7.15
C THR A 31 17.14 1.31 7.36
N ILE A 32 18.43 1.65 7.42
CA ILE A 32 19.52 0.70 7.66
C ILE A 32 19.86 0.63 9.14
N TYR A 33 20.12 1.81 9.75
CA TYR A 33 20.63 1.88 11.13
C TYR A 33 19.52 1.78 12.19
N ASN A 34 18.30 2.22 11.86
CA ASN A 34 17.13 2.24 12.76
C ASN A 34 15.97 1.39 12.21
N ALA A 35 16.28 0.28 11.50
CA ALA A 35 15.28 -0.53 10.82
C ALA A 35 14.13 -1.01 11.72
N GLN A 36 14.40 -1.26 13.02
CA GLN A 36 13.37 -1.68 13.96
C GLN A 36 12.39 -0.53 14.27
N GLU A 37 12.89 0.70 14.42
CA GLU A 37 12.05 1.87 14.65
C GLU A 37 11.24 2.21 13.39
N VAL A 38 11.84 2.11 12.20
CA VAL A 38 11.12 2.27 10.93
C VAL A 38 9.97 1.27 10.83
N ARG A 39 10.18 -0.02 11.15
CA ARG A 39 9.11 -1.04 11.09
C ARG A 39 7.95 -0.78 12.05
N LYS A 40 8.16 -0.06 13.14
CA LYS A 40 7.06 0.38 14.03
C LYS A 40 6.23 1.50 13.40
N GLN A 41 6.82 2.28 12.49
CA GLN A 41 6.18 3.44 11.85
C GLN A 41 5.46 3.08 10.55
N ILE A 42 5.66 1.89 10.01
CA ILE A 42 5.15 1.52 8.70
C ILE A 42 4.20 0.33 8.73
N GLY A 43 3.19 0.38 7.86
CA GLY A 43 2.48 -0.79 7.39
C GLY A 43 2.90 -1.08 5.95
N PHE A 44 3.38 -2.28 5.66
CA PHE A 44 3.84 -2.66 4.32
C PHE A 44 3.10 -3.88 3.78
N MET A 45 2.49 -3.71 2.62
CA MET A 45 1.85 -4.77 1.86
C MET A 45 2.51 -4.94 0.49
N THR A 46 2.87 -6.16 0.14
CA THR A 46 3.26 -6.54 -1.23
C THR A 46 2.26 -7.53 -1.79
N GLY A 47 2.13 -7.61 -3.12
CA GLY A 47 1.27 -8.58 -3.79
C GLY A 47 1.65 -10.05 -3.52
N GLN A 48 2.85 -10.31 -3.00
CA GLN A 48 3.36 -11.63 -2.64
C GLN A 48 3.32 -11.90 -1.13
N THR A 49 2.68 -11.07 -0.34
CA THR A 49 2.65 -11.26 1.11
C THR A 49 1.77 -12.46 1.45
N ALA A 50 2.40 -13.59 1.78
CA ALA A 50 1.72 -14.80 2.13
C ALA A 50 0.82 -14.60 3.37
N LEU A 51 -0.41 -14.98 3.26
CA LEU A 51 -1.34 -15.16 4.37
C LEU A 51 -1.25 -16.63 4.85
N TYR A 52 -1.49 -16.86 6.12
CA TYR A 52 -1.53 -18.22 6.65
C TYR A 52 -2.88 -18.87 6.36
N ASP A 53 -2.94 -19.81 5.41
CA ASP A 53 -4.16 -20.43 4.91
C ASP A 53 -5.00 -21.14 6.00
N ARG A 54 -4.37 -21.55 7.11
CA ARG A 54 -5.03 -22.23 8.24
C ARG A 54 -5.72 -21.27 9.21
N LEU A 55 -5.33 -19.99 9.21
CA LEU A 55 -5.93 -18.96 10.05
C LEU A 55 -7.20 -18.39 9.39
N THR A 56 -8.05 -17.81 10.21
CA THR A 56 -9.14 -16.92 9.77
C THR A 56 -8.61 -15.48 9.62
N PRO A 57 -9.31 -14.58 8.89
CA PRO A 57 -9.01 -13.16 8.91
C PRO A 57 -8.90 -12.57 10.31
N THR A 58 -9.83 -12.90 11.20
CA THR A 58 -9.81 -12.45 12.60
C THR A 58 -8.53 -12.90 13.32
N GLU A 59 -8.18 -14.17 13.23
CA GLU A 59 -6.97 -14.73 13.86
C GLU A 59 -5.69 -14.10 13.26
N MET A 60 -5.64 -13.92 11.93
CA MET A 60 -4.49 -13.32 11.25
C MET A 60 -4.26 -11.88 11.69
N VAL A 61 -5.32 -11.08 11.73
CA VAL A 61 -5.26 -9.68 12.14
C VAL A 61 -4.95 -9.56 13.63
N LYS A 62 -5.52 -10.46 14.47
CA LYS A 62 -5.21 -10.52 15.90
C LYS A 62 -3.74 -10.84 16.15
N TYR A 63 -3.19 -11.82 15.44
CA TYR A 63 -1.78 -12.18 15.55
C TYR A 63 -0.85 -10.98 15.30
N ILE A 64 -1.11 -10.20 14.24
CA ILE A 64 -0.32 -9.00 13.96
C ILE A 64 -0.52 -7.92 15.02
N SER A 65 -1.75 -7.71 15.47
CA SER A 65 -2.08 -6.78 16.55
C SER A 65 -1.28 -7.09 17.84
N ASP A 66 -1.19 -8.37 18.20
CA ASP A 66 -0.43 -8.83 19.37
C ASP A 66 1.07 -8.59 19.21
N LEU A 67 1.63 -8.79 18.02
CA LEU A 67 3.04 -8.49 17.74
C LEU A 67 3.37 -7.00 17.88
N HIS A 68 2.39 -6.12 17.65
CA HIS A 68 2.53 -4.69 17.85
C HIS A 68 2.14 -4.22 19.28
N GLY A 69 1.77 -5.14 20.18
CA GLY A 69 1.43 -4.83 21.57
C GLY A 69 0.12 -4.07 21.75
N ILE A 70 -0.82 -4.21 20.80
CA ILE A 70 -2.12 -3.51 20.85
C ILE A 70 -3.01 -4.21 21.88
N ASP A 71 -3.59 -3.46 22.79
CA ASP A 71 -4.52 -4.00 23.78
C ASP A 71 -5.82 -4.50 23.14
N ARG A 72 -6.52 -5.40 23.87
CA ARG A 72 -7.70 -6.07 23.37
C ARG A 72 -8.83 -5.09 22.97
N ASN A 73 -9.06 -4.04 23.73
CA ASN A 73 -10.17 -3.12 23.48
C ASN A 73 -9.91 -2.31 22.21
N THR A 74 -8.69 -1.80 22.06
CA THR A 74 -8.22 -1.09 20.85
C THR A 74 -8.30 -2.00 19.63
N PHE A 75 -7.85 -3.27 19.76
CA PHE A 75 -7.95 -4.26 18.69
C PHE A 75 -9.38 -4.49 18.24
N GLU A 76 -10.32 -4.77 19.18
CA GLU A 76 -11.72 -5.06 18.82
C GLU A 76 -12.37 -3.86 18.13
N LYS A 77 -12.14 -2.65 18.63
CA LYS A 77 -12.66 -1.43 18.00
C LYS A 77 -12.15 -1.30 16.57
N ARG A 78 -10.84 -1.32 16.36
CA ARG A 78 -10.23 -1.14 15.03
C ARG A 78 -10.57 -2.26 14.07
N LYS A 79 -10.56 -3.52 14.53
CA LYS A 79 -10.98 -4.67 13.74
C LYS A 79 -12.39 -4.47 13.21
N ASN A 80 -13.35 -4.10 14.07
CA ASN A 80 -14.74 -3.92 13.68
C ASN A 80 -14.90 -2.77 12.66
N GLU A 81 -14.22 -1.64 12.85
CA GLU A 81 -14.20 -0.52 11.92
C GLU A 81 -13.65 -0.93 10.54
N LEU A 82 -12.48 -1.58 10.51
CA LEU A 82 -11.83 -2.00 9.27
C LEU A 82 -12.59 -3.12 8.56
N PHE A 83 -13.10 -4.12 9.31
CA PHE A 83 -13.88 -5.22 8.74
C PHE A 83 -15.20 -4.73 8.14
N SER A 84 -15.88 -3.80 8.83
CA SER A 84 -17.09 -3.15 8.30
C SER A 84 -16.80 -2.36 7.04
N SER A 85 -15.72 -1.56 7.04
CA SER A 85 -15.37 -0.70 5.91
C SER A 85 -15.00 -1.44 4.62
N LEU A 86 -14.58 -2.70 4.74
CA LEU A 86 -14.21 -3.56 3.62
C LEU A 86 -15.17 -4.73 3.41
N ASP A 87 -16.36 -4.73 4.05
CA ASP A 87 -17.36 -5.80 3.96
C ASP A 87 -16.77 -7.20 4.25
N MET A 88 -15.99 -7.30 5.32
CA MET A 88 -15.29 -8.54 5.68
C MET A 88 -16.05 -9.41 6.68
N THR A 89 -17.12 -8.90 7.31
CA THR A 89 -17.83 -9.55 8.41
C THR A 89 -18.35 -10.95 8.03
N SER A 90 -18.82 -11.13 6.79
CA SER A 90 -19.40 -12.39 6.32
C SER A 90 -18.37 -13.53 6.17
N PHE A 91 -17.08 -13.24 6.12
CA PHE A 91 -16.02 -14.23 5.97
C PHE A 91 -14.92 -14.12 7.04
N ALA A 92 -15.11 -13.28 8.04
CA ALA A 92 -14.14 -13.01 9.10
C ALA A 92 -13.63 -14.27 9.81
N GLU A 93 -14.49 -15.29 9.96
CA GLU A 93 -14.20 -16.56 10.63
C GLU A 93 -14.00 -17.74 9.66
N ARG A 94 -13.96 -17.50 8.35
CA ARG A 94 -13.62 -18.52 7.37
C ARG A 94 -12.12 -18.64 7.22
N ARG A 95 -11.60 -19.86 7.01
CA ARG A 95 -10.16 -20.06 6.78
C ARG A 95 -9.68 -19.33 5.52
N ILE A 96 -8.56 -18.64 5.62
CA ILE A 96 -7.97 -17.83 4.54
C ILE A 96 -7.74 -18.65 3.26
N GLY A 97 -7.36 -19.95 3.40
CA GLY A 97 -7.20 -20.85 2.27
C GLY A 97 -8.47 -21.04 1.42
N GLN A 98 -9.66 -20.78 1.99
CA GLN A 98 -10.97 -20.92 1.35
C GLN A 98 -11.51 -19.58 0.78
N LEU A 99 -10.77 -18.51 0.93
CA LEU A 99 -11.20 -17.17 0.51
C LEU A 99 -10.87 -16.93 -0.97
N SER A 100 -11.69 -16.09 -1.62
CA SER A 100 -11.39 -15.58 -2.96
C SER A 100 -10.17 -14.65 -2.92
N THR A 101 -9.59 -14.36 -4.08
CA THR A 101 -8.46 -13.42 -4.22
C THR A 101 -8.78 -12.06 -3.61
N GLY A 102 -9.96 -11.49 -3.88
CA GLY A 102 -10.39 -10.22 -3.32
C GLY A 102 -10.54 -10.25 -1.79
N MET A 103 -11.10 -11.34 -1.22
CA MET A 103 -11.19 -11.53 0.24
C MET A 103 -9.80 -11.65 0.89
N LYS A 104 -8.87 -12.36 0.26
CA LYS A 104 -7.47 -12.46 0.70
C LYS A 104 -6.79 -11.09 0.66
N GLN A 105 -7.03 -10.30 -0.38
CA GLN A 105 -6.48 -8.96 -0.51
C GLN A 105 -6.99 -8.02 0.59
N LYS A 106 -8.31 -8.01 0.85
CA LYS A 106 -8.90 -7.26 1.96
C LYS A 106 -8.26 -7.66 3.29
N THR A 107 -8.08 -8.95 3.55
CA THR A 107 -7.40 -9.47 4.75
C THR A 107 -5.96 -8.99 4.83
N SER A 108 -5.22 -8.98 3.72
CA SER A 108 -3.84 -8.52 3.66
C SER A 108 -3.73 -7.02 3.97
N ILE A 109 -4.66 -6.21 3.47
CA ILE A 109 -4.71 -4.77 3.76
C ILE A 109 -4.98 -4.53 5.25
N VAL A 110 -6.03 -5.15 5.82
CA VAL A 110 -6.36 -4.94 7.23
C VAL A 110 -5.23 -5.38 8.15
N ARG A 111 -4.61 -6.53 7.87
CA ARG A 111 -3.42 -6.98 8.58
C ARG A 111 -2.29 -5.94 8.56
N THR A 112 -2.12 -5.24 7.44
CA THR A 112 -1.07 -4.24 7.24
C THR A 112 -1.30 -2.96 8.06
N ILE A 113 -2.56 -2.60 8.32
CA ILE A 113 -2.92 -1.31 8.92
C ILE A 113 -3.54 -1.42 10.33
N ILE A 114 -3.72 -2.62 10.85
CA ILE A 114 -4.38 -2.83 12.17
C ILE A 114 -3.67 -2.11 13.32
N HIS A 115 -2.35 -1.98 13.24
CA HIS A 115 -1.53 -1.32 14.26
C HIS A 115 -1.46 0.21 14.11
N ASP A 116 -2.25 0.79 13.18
CA ASP A 116 -2.35 2.23 12.96
C ASP A 116 -1.05 2.96 12.60
N PRO A 117 -0.29 2.45 11.65
CA PRO A 117 0.98 3.06 11.33
C PRO A 117 0.77 4.46 10.73
N PRO A 118 1.66 5.44 11.02
CA PRO A 118 1.60 6.76 10.39
C PRO A 118 1.95 6.72 8.90
N VAL A 119 2.70 5.70 8.45
CA VAL A 119 3.09 5.52 7.03
C VAL A 119 2.58 4.18 6.53
N MET A 120 1.83 4.19 5.45
CA MET A 120 1.26 3.00 4.82
C MET A 120 1.83 2.83 3.41
N ILE A 121 2.30 1.64 3.10
CA ILE A 121 2.94 1.33 1.82
C ILE A 121 2.24 0.13 1.19
N PHE A 122 1.65 0.32 0.01
CA PHE A 122 0.93 -0.71 -0.73
C PHE A 122 1.55 -0.93 -2.12
N ASP A 123 2.01 -2.13 -2.38
CA ASP A 123 2.54 -2.51 -3.69
C ASP A 123 1.42 -3.16 -4.51
N GLU A 124 0.89 -2.42 -5.50
CA GLU A 124 -0.21 -2.80 -6.38
C GLU A 124 -1.46 -3.32 -5.64
N PRO A 125 -2.08 -2.53 -4.72
CA PRO A 125 -3.13 -3.01 -3.82
C PRO A 125 -4.39 -3.51 -4.52
N THR A 126 -4.66 -3.10 -5.75
CA THR A 126 -5.87 -3.41 -6.52
C THR A 126 -5.63 -4.36 -7.69
N SER A 127 -4.39 -4.83 -7.88
CA SER A 127 -4.01 -5.70 -9.00
C SER A 127 -4.80 -7.01 -8.99
N GLY A 128 -5.37 -7.39 -10.14
CA GLY A 128 -6.13 -8.63 -10.30
C GLY A 128 -7.49 -8.67 -9.60
N LEU A 129 -8.00 -7.53 -9.12
CA LEU A 129 -9.28 -7.44 -8.42
C LEU A 129 -10.40 -6.92 -9.31
N ASP A 130 -11.62 -7.29 -8.96
CA ASP A 130 -12.83 -6.72 -9.54
C ASP A 130 -13.01 -5.23 -9.18
N ILE A 131 -13.89 -4.54 -9.91
CA ILE A 131 -14.13 -3.10 -9.77
C ILE A 131 -14.61 -2.73 -8.37
N MET A 132 -15.51 -3.52 -7.78
CA MET A 132 -16.11 -3.20 -6.47
C MET A 132 -15.09 -3.33 -5.35
N THR A 133 -14.29 -4.40 -5.38
CA THR A 133 -13.21 -4.61 -4.42
C THR A 133 -12.12 -3.54 -4.57
N SER A 134 -11.71 -3.21 -5.80
CA SER A 134 -10.75 -2.14 -6.07
C SER A 134 -11.24 -0.80 -5.52
N ARG A 135 -12.52 -0.45 -5.74
CA ARG A 135 -13.12 0.78 -5.23
C ARG A 135 -13.10 0.85 -3.71
N ALA A 136 -13.50 -0.23 -3.02
CA ALA A 136 -13.48 -0.26 -1.55
C ALA A 136 -12.07 -0.03 -0.98
N ILE A 137 -11.04 -0.58 -1.65
CA ILE A 137 -9.64 -0.38 -1.27
C ILE A 137 -9.21 1.08 -1.50
N MET A 138 -9.56 1.68 -2.63
CA MET A 138 -9.24 3.08 -2.91
C MET A 138 -9.95 4.04 -1.95
N ASP A 139 -11.19 3.75 -1.58
CA ASP A 139 -11.93 4.52 -0.57
C ASP A 139 -11.31 4.40 0.83
N LEU A 140 -10.76 3.24 1.18
CA LEU A 140 -9.96 3.07 2.41
C LEU A 140 -8.68 3.91 2.36
N ILE A 141 -7.92 3.87 1.26
CA ILE A 141 -6.70 4.66 1.07
C ILE A 141 -7.01 6.16 1.21
N ARG A 142 -8.11 6.63 0.61
CA ARG A 142 -8.55 8.03 0.72
C ARG A 142 -8.83 8.41 2.17
N ARG A 143 -9.55 7.57 2.93
CA ARG A 143 -9.81 7.82 4.36
C ARG A 143 -8.54 7.88 5.17
N CYS A 144 -7.60 6.96 4.97
CA CYS A 144 -6.31 7.01 5.66
C CYS A 144 -5.57 8.33 5.41
N LYS A 145 -5.60 8.85 4.17
CA LYS A 145 -5.06 10.17 3.82
C LYS A 145 -5.79 11.30 4.56
N GLU A 146 -7.12 11.28 4.58
CA GLU A 146 -7.94 12.28 5.29
C GLU A 146 -7.70 12.26 6.80
N GLU A 147 -7.33 11.12 7.37
CA GLU A 147 -6.90 10.95 8.77
C GLU A 147 -5.44 11.41 9.01
N GLY A 148 -4.79 12.00 8.02
CA GLY A 148 -3.42 12.54 8.13
C GLY A 148 -2.32 11.50 8.01
N LYS A 149 -2.62 10.29 7.53
CA LYS A 149 -1.59 9.27 7.27
C LYS A 149 -0.83 9.56 5.97
N THR A 150 0.44 9.23 5.94
CA THR A 150 1.21 9.19 4.70
C THR A 150 0.96 7.85 4.00
N VAL A 151 0.45 7.90 2.77
CA VAL A 151 0.19 6.69 2.00
C VAL A 151 1.03 6.69 0.73
N ILE A 152 1.81 5.65 0.53
CA ILE A 152 2.55 5.38 -0.70
C ILE A 152 1.95 4.13 -1.34
N PHE A 153 1.55 4.20 -2.59
CA PHE A 153 1.14 2.99 -3.31
C PHE A 153 1.70 2.97 -4.74
N SER A 154 2.04 1.78 -5.21
CA SER A 154 2.37 1.58 -6.60
C SER A 154 1.12 1.15 -7.37
N THR A 155 0.99 1.62 -8.58
CA THR A 155 -0.05 1.17 -9.51
C THR A 155 0.45 1.29 -10.96
N HIS A 156 -0.13 0.49 -11.83
CA HIS A 156 -0.06 0.66 -13.28
C HIS A 156 -1.41 1.12 -13.86
N ARG A 157 -2.39 1.39 -13.00
CA ARG A 157 -3.74 1.84 -13.36
C ARG A 157 -3.83 3.36 -13.18
N MET A 158 -3.70 4.10 -14.27
CA MET A 158 -3.63 5.57 -14.21
C MET A 158 -4.89 6.23 -13.63
N GLY A 159 -6.05 5.60 -13.78
CA GLY A 159 -7.30 6.08 -13.18
C GLY A 159 -7.27 6.13 -11.64
N GLU A 160 -6.43 5.33 -10.97
CA GLU A 160 -6.30 5.34 -9.51
C GLU A 160 -5.54 6.56 -9.01
N ILE A 161 -4.57 7.05 -9.80
CA ILE A 161 -3.75 8.22 -9.47
C ILE A 161 -4.66 9.44 -9.28
N ASN A 162 -5.58 9.68 -10.21
CA ASN A 162 -6.49 10.83 -10.17
C ASN A 162 -7.44 10.83 -8.98
N GLN A 163 -7.66 9.66 -8.36
CA GLN A 163 -8.64 9.52 -7.28
C GLN A 163 -8.12 9.93 -5.92
N VAL A 164 -6.82 9.71 -5.64
CA VAL A 164 -6.31 9.80 -4.27
C VAL A 164 -4.92 10.44 -4.14
N CYS A 165 -4.12 10.55 -5.23
CA CYS A 165 -2.74 11.04 -5.14
C CYS A 165 -2.67 12.56 -4.99
N ASP A 166 -1.72 13.05 -4.19
CA ASP A 166 -1.25 14.42 -4.16
C ASP A 166 0.02 14.59 -5.01
N ASP A 167 0.89 13.59 -4.95
CA ASP A 167 2.17 13.56 -5.64
C ASP A 167 2.27 12.32 -6.51
N ILE A 168 3.05 12.41 -7.57
CA ILE A 168 3.35 11.31 -8.49
C ILE A 168 4.85 11.13 -8.65
N ALA A 169 5.29 9.87 -8.59
CA ALA A 169 6.65 9.48 -8.94
C ALA A 169 6.62 8.44 -10.07
N ILE A 170 7.28 8.73 -11.18
CA ILE A 170 7.37 7.82 -12.33
C ILE A 170 8.73 7.14 -12.33
N ILE A 171 8.72 5.80 -12.27
CA ILE A 171 9.93 4.97 -12.33
C ILE A 171 9.89 4.12 -13.60
N TYR A 172 10.97 4.18 -14.38
CA TYR A 172 11.15 3.37 -15.60
C TYR A 172 12.61 2.95 -15.74
N GLY A 173 12.86 1.68 -16.11
CA GLY A 173 14.23 1.16 -16.27
C GLY A 173 15.15 1.36 -15.05
N GLY A 174 14.58 1.38 -13.84
CA GLY A 174 15.33 1.63 -12.59
C GLY A 174 15.69 3.09 -12.32
N LYS A 175 15.20 4.03 -13.14
CA LYS A 175 15.43 5.47 -12.97
C LYS A 175 14.13 6.18 -12.58
N LEU A 176 14.27 7.26 -11.80
CA LEU A 176 13.18 8.17 -11.47
C LEU A 176 13.11 9.26 -12.57
N PHE A 177 11.99 9.28 -13.31
CA PHE A 177 11.76 10.24 -14.39
C PHE A 177 11.00 11.48 -13.95
N CYS A 178 10.10 11.31 -12.99
CA CYS A 178 9.27 12.39 -12.49
C CYS A 178 9.06 12.19 -10.99
N ASN A 179 9.04 13.26 -10.24
CA ASN A 179 8.64 13.32 -8.84
C ASN A 179 8.08 14.72 -8.58
N ASP A 180 6.80 14.88 -8.82
CA ASP A 180 6.14 16.18 -8.80
C ASP A 180 4.75 16.08 -8.12
N PRO A 181 4.22 17.21 -7.62
CA PRO A 181 2.80 17.32 -7.30
C PRO A 181 1.95 16.95 -8.51
N LEU A 182 0.88 16.17 -8.26
CA LEU A 182 0.00 15.67 -9.33
C LEU A 182 -0.59 16.80 -10.18
N GLU A 183 -0.97 17.92 -9.56
CA GLU A 183 -1.54 19.08 -10.27
C GLU A 183 -0.50 19.74 -11.20
N LYS A 184 0.78 19.79 -10.78
CA LYS A 184 1.85 20.27 -11.66
C LYS A 184 2.03 19.33 -12.85
N PHE A 185 2.09 18.02 -12.59
CA PHE A 185 2.20 17.03 -13.66
C PHE A 185 1.06 17.17 -14.67
N LYS A 186 -0.19 17.31 -14.20
CA LYS A 186 -1.36 17.54 -15.07
C LYS A 186 -1.26 18.82 -15.89
N ALA A 187 -0.81 19.93 -15.27
CA ALA A 187 -0.67 21.20 -15.96
C ALA A 187 0.39 21.17 -17.08
N GLU A 188 1.38 20.30 -16.96
CA GLU A 188 2.45 20.12 -17.95
C GLU A 188 2.15 19.02 -18.99
N MET A 189 1.03 18.29 -18.86
CA MET A 189 0.64 17.27 -19.83
C MET A 189 0.36 17.89 -21.20
N THR A 190 0.87 17.21 -22.23
CA THR A 190 0.62 17.55 -23.66
C THR A 190 -0.40 16.62 -24.30
N LYS A 191 -0.71 15.50 -23.65
CA LYS A 191 -1.70 14.50 -24.09
C LYS A 191 -2.96 14.59 -23.25
N ASP A 192 -4.08 14.14 -23.81
CA ASP A 192 -5.40 14.19 -23.18
C ASP A 192 -5.56 13.18 -22.02
N ASN A 193 -4.72 12.15 -21.97
CA ASN A 193 -4.76 11.13 -20.94
C ASN A 193 -3.38 10.78 -20.40
N PHE A 194 -3.37 10.20 -19.20
CA PHE A 194 -2.16 9.84 -18.46
C PHE A 194 -1.33 8.75 -19.16
N GLU A 195 -1.97 7.80 -19.80
CA GLU A 195 -1.31 6.68 -20.47
C GLU A 195 -0.43 7.18 -21.62
N ASP A 196 -0.99 8.02 -22.49
CA ASP A 196 -0.26 8.58 -23.62
C ASP A 196 0.82 9.56 -23.20
N GLU A 197 0.56 10.39 -22.18
CA GLU A 197 1.56 11.28 -21.61
C GLU A 197 2.73 10.50 -20.98
N PHE A 198 2.44 9.41 -20.28
CA PHE A 198 3.45 8.54 -19.71
C PHE A 198 4.33 7.91 -20.79
N ILE A 199 3.73 7.41 -21.88
CA ILE A 199 4.47 6.83 -23.01
C ILE A 199 5.37 7.89 -23.65
N LEU A 200 4.84 9.08 -23.93
CA LEU A 200 5.61 10.20 -24.51
C LEU A 200 6.84 10.54 -23.67
N ARG A 201 6.68 10.73 -22.36
CA ARG A 201 7.79 11.09 -21.46
C ARG A 201 8.86 10.01 -21.35
N ILE A 202 8.50 8.75 -21.54
CA ILE A 202 9.46 7.64 -21.56
C ILE A 202 10.21 7.58 -22.90
N GLU A 203 9.56 7.88 -24.02
CA GLU A 203 10.17 7.86 -25.35
C GLU A 203 11.14 9.03 -25.56
N GLU A 204 10.92 10.15 -24.87
CA GLU A 204 11.78 11.34 -24.90
C GLU A 204 12.98 11.27 -23.94
N ALA A 205 13.06 10.25 -23.07
CA ALA A 205 14.05 10.13 -21.99
C ALA A 205 15.13 9.07 -22.27
#